data_96ce0e1aca61d296a106e947104faae2
#
_entry.id   96ce0e1aca61d296a106e947104faae2
#
_cell.length_a   1.000
_cell.length_b   1.000
_cell.length_c   1.000
_cell.angle_alpha   90.00
_cell.angle_beta   90.00
_cell.angle_gamma   90.00
#
_symmetry.space_group_name_H-M   'P 1'
#
loop_
_entity.id
_entity.type
_entity.pdbx_description
1 polymer ?
#
loop_
_entity_poly.entity_id
_entity_poly.type
_entity_poly.pdbx_seq_one_letter_code
_entity_poly.pdbx_strand_id
1 'polypeptide(L)'
;MEERLNLSTNFITPEQTQKGRGLTRKLGELSTNQLLLITETETPEQLSNTAHLTVRPDYSEGRRESFFEVWFADMTIHGEGGTLARQPVAIKPVDIPRLATQELRTATDINSHDQRRLTFQPIGFANIGKSDGRSKLSIITEFEEGVTSFDNILYKDREEKPNENTVAWALGCAARGLIILHGLGYEHGDYQVQNTAYDTGLQPRIIDITGAIKRYDPLSFSGDLKIYIGSLSDFDTRKPVASKEQVLDCFLAPYREEIPNMFPRGHLRREMYGIIDCMAATTDDILSPSGNNRS
;
A
#
# COMPACT_ATOMS: atom_id res chain seq x y z
N MET A 1 1.74 10.20 -25.80
CA MET A 1 0.32 10.52 -26.20
C MET A 1 -0.49 10.28 -24.95
N GLU A 2 -1.16 11.31 -24.43
CA GLU A 2 -2.03 11.17 -23.24
C GLU A 2 -3.25 10.32 -23.64
N GLU A 3 -3.47 9.24 -22.94
CA GLU A 3 -4.66 8.40 -23.10
C GLU A 3 -5.76 8.94 -22.19
N ARG A 4 -6.88 9.37 -22.79
CA ARG A 4 -8.04 9.86 -22.06
C ARG A 4 -9.13 8.80 -22.02
N LEU A 5 -9.46 8.34 -20.82
CA LEU A 5 -10.53 7.38 -20.58
C LEU A 5 -11.79 8.14 -20.13
N ASN A 6 -12.88 7.94 -20.83
CA ASN A 6 -14.20 8.49 -20.48
C ASN A 6 -14.99 7.41 -19.72
N LEU A 7 -15.42 7.71 -18.52
CA LEU A 7 -16.11 6.77 -17.64
C LEU A 7 -17.51 7.30 -17.29
N SER A 8 -18.52 6.45 -17.39
CA SER A 8 -19.83 6.71 -16.78
C SER A 8 -19.72 6.52 -15.26
N THR A 9 -20.26 7.46 -14.49
CA THR A 9 -20.04 7.51 -13.05
C THR A 9 -21.31 7.17 -12.28
N ASN A 10 -21.17 6.25 -11.32
CA ASN A 10 -22.14 5.99 -10.26
C ASN A 10 -21.53 6.36 -8.90
N PHE A 11 -22.37 6.61 -7.91
CA PHE A 11 -21.91 7.01 -6.59
C PHE A 11 -22.38 6.03 -5.51
N ILE A 12 -21.57 5.87 -4.49
CA ILE A 12 -21.90 5.13 -3.26
C ILE A 12 -21.48 5.95 -2.05
N THR A 13 -22.23 5.80 -0.96
CA THR A 13 -21.87 6.43 0.32
C THR A 13 -20.90 5.54 1.11
N PRO A 14 -20.13 6.12 2.06
CA PRO A 14 -19.27 5.34 2.96
C PRO A 14 -20.03 4.26 3.72
N GLU A 15 -21.28 4.51 4.13
CA GLU A 15 -22.13 3.50 4.79
C GLU A 15 -22.43 2.29 3.88
N GLN A 16 -22.65 2.54 2.59
CA GLN A 16 -22.87 1.47 1.61
C GLN A 16 -21.60 0.62 1.42
N THR A 17 -20.40 1.18 1.60
CA THR A 17 -19.13 0.44 1.50
C THR A 17 -18.95 -0.51 2.68
N GLN A 18 -19.50 -0.20 3.86
CA GLN A 18 -19.40 -1.07 5.05
C GLN A 18 -20.21 -2.37 4.89
N LYS A 19 -21.24 -2.40 4.07
CA LYS A 19 -22.04 -3.59 3.75
C LYS A 19 -21.32 -4.48 2.72
N GLY A 20 -20.21 -5.11 3.10
CA GLY A 20 -19.24 -5.79 2.23
C GLY A 20 -19.80 -6.69 1.13
N ARG A 21 -20.86 -7.51 1.41
CA ARG A 21 -21.48 -8.36 0.37
C ARG A 21 -22.19 -7.53 -0.72
N GLY A 22 -22.83 -6.44 -0.34
CA GLY A 22 -23.50 -5.53 -1.28
C GLY A 22 -22.49 -4.84 -2.21
N LEU A 23 -21.38 -4.35 -1.67
CA LEU A 23 -20.34 -3.73 -2.47
C LEU A 23 -19.68 -4.74 -3.41
N THR A 24 -19.27 -5.93 -2.92
CA THR A 24 -18.68 -6.97 -3.76
C THR A 24 -19.57 -7.31 -4.96
N ARG A 25 -20.88 -7.41 -4.77
CA ARG A 25 -21.84 -7.64 -5.86
C ARG A 25 -21.86 -6.48 -6.85
N LYS A 26 -21.98 -5.24 -6.35
CA LYS A 26 -21.96 -4.05 -7.21
C LYS A 26 -20.68 -3.96 -8.05
N LEU A 27 -19.51 -4.29 -7.47
CA LEU A 27 -18.24 -4.32 -8.20
C LEU A 27 -18.21 -5.40 -9.28
N GLY A 28 -18.81 -6.56 -9.03
CA GLY A 28 -18.94 -7.63 -10.03
C GLY A 28 -19.92 -7.30 -11.17
N GLU A 29 -20.83 -6.34 -10.96
CA GLU A 29 -21.82 -5.88 -11.94
C GLU A 29 -21.38 -4.63 -12.72
N LEU A 30 -20.21 -4.06 -12.41
CA LEU A 30 -19.70 -2.88 -13.13
C LEU A 30 -19.45 -3.18 -14.61
N SER A 31 -20.11 -2.46 -15.48
CA SER A 31 -19.88 -2.53 -16.92
C SER A 31 -18.54 -1.92 -17.30
N THR A 32 -18.03 -2.27 -18.50
CA THR A 32 -16.81 -1.67 -19.04
C THR A 32 -16.94 -0.15 -19.15
N ASN A 33 -15.89 0.57 -18.76
CA ASN A 33 -15.82 2.02 -18.69
C ASN A 33 -16.84 2.64 -17.73
N GLN A 34 -17.14 1.93 -16.65
CA GLN A 34 -17.97 2.42 -15.56
C GLN A 34 -17.12 2.67 -14.32
N LEU A 35 -17.39 3.79 -13.65
CA LEU A 35 -16.75 4.25 -12.41
C LEU A 35 -17.77 4.26 -11.27
N LEU A 36 -17.38 3.73 -10.13
CA LEU A 36 -18.13 3.79 -8.88
C LEU A 36 -17.33 4.64 -7.89
N LEU A 37 -17.73 5.88 -7.66
CA LEU A 37 -17.08 6.81 -6.73
C LEU A 37 -17.70 6.71 -5.33
N ILE A 38 -16.83 6.83 -4.32
CA ILE A 38 -17.22 6.95 -2.92
C ILE A 38 -17.38 8.44 -2.63
N THR A 39 -18.54 8.87 -2.16
CA THR A 39 -18.82 10.28 -1.86
C THR A 39 -19.52 10.41 -0.51
N GLU A 40 -19.13 11.41 0.26
CA GLU A 40 -19.80 11.79 1.51
C GLU A 40 -21.01 12.70 1.26
N THR A 41 -21.23 13.14 0.02
CA THR A 41 -22.33 14.04 -0.34
C THR A 41 -23.67 13.32 -0.23
N GLU A 42 -24.61 13.86 0.54
CA GLU A 42 -25.94 13.31 0.73
C GLU A 42 -26.82 13.36 -0.54
N THR A 43 -26.45 14.16 -1.53
CA THR A 43 -27.16 14.34 -2.79
C THR A 43 -26.29 14.00 -4.00
N PRO A 44 -25.99 12.71 -4.24
CA PRO A 44 -25.19 12.29 -5.41
C PRO A 44 -25.82 12.69 -6.76
N GLU A 45 -27.12 12.98 -6.77
CA GLU A 45 -27.89 13.36 -7.97
C GLU A 45 -27.44 14.69 -8.59
N GLN A 46 -26.76 15.55 -7.80
CA GLN A 46 -26.20 16.82 -8.31
C GLN A 46 -24.81 16.65 -8.97
N LEU A 47 -24.19 15.47 -8.82
CA LEU A 47 -22.92 15.18 -9.43
C LEU A 47 -23.16 14.68 -10.87
N SER A 48 -22.34 15.15 -11.79
CA SER A 48 -22.38 14.69 -13.19
C SER A 48 -22.17 13.17 -13.27
N ASN A 49 -22.88 12.55 -14.20
CA ASN A 49 -22.72 11.13 -14.52
C ASN A 49 -21.46 10.83 -15.34
N THR A 50 -20.51 11.75 -15.42
CA THR A 50 -19.27 11.54 -16.20
C THR A 50 -18.03 11.96 -15.43
N ALA A 51 -17.01 11.12 -15.50
CA ALA A 51 -15.67 11.44 -15.08
C ALA A 51 -14.68 11.11 -16.20
N HIS A 52 -13.57 11.83 -16.22
CA HIS A 52 -12.47 11.56 -17.13
C HIS A 52 -11.22 11.19 -16.34
N LEU A 53 -10.52 10.15 -16.80
CA LEU A 53 -9.18 9.81 -16.35
C LEU A 53 -8.20 10.13 -17.48
N THR A 54 -7.25 11.00 -17.21
CA THR A 54 -6.13 11.28 -18.12
C THR A 54 -4.90 10.59 -17.57
N VAL A 55 -4.46 9.51 -18.23
CA VAL A 55 -3.30 8.73 -17.79
C VAL A 55 -2.02 9.54 -18.03
N ARG A 56 -1.16 9.60 -17.01
CA ARG A 56 0.12 10.31 -17.08
C ARG A 56 1.18 9.39 -17.67
N PRO A 57 1.77 9.71 -18.82
CA PRO A 57 2.75 8.85 -19.50
C PRO A 57 4.05 8.68 -18.69
N ASP A 58 4.45 9.71 -17.94
CA ASP A 58 5.75 9.76 -17.26
C ASP A 58 5.86 8.77 -16.07
N TYR A 59 4.74 8.26 -15.59
CA TYR A 59 4.70 7.31 -14.47
C TYR A 59 4.60 5.84 -14.90
N SER A 60 4.26 5.58 -16.17
CA SER A 60 4.10 4.21 -16.69
C SER A 60 5.43 3.50 -16.96
N GLU A 61 6.53 4.23 -17.15
CA GLU A 61 7.82 3.66 -17.55
C GLU A 61 8.67 3.14 -16.37
N GLY A 62 8.43 3.60 -15.14
CA GLY A 62 9.29 3.32 -13.99
C GLY A 62 8.98 2.05 -13.19
N ARG A 63 7.86 1.36 -13.44
CA ARG A 63 7.42 0.24 -12.61
C ARG A 63 7.07 -1.02 -13.40
N ARG A 64 7.94 -1.44 -14.31
CA ARG A 64 7.76 -2.70 -15.07
C ARG A 64 7.93 -3.97 -14.23
N GLU A 65 8.32 -3.90 -12.97
CA GLU A 65 8.65 -5.06 -12.13
C GLU A 65 7.58 -5.43 -11.08
N SER A 66 6.50 -4.65 -10.92
CA SER A 66 5.39 -5.10 -10.07
C SER A 66 4.50 -6.06 -10.86
N PHE A 67 4.07 -7.16 -10.23
CA PHE A 67 3.08 -8.11 -10.78
C PHE A 67 1.76 -7.42 -11.17
N PHE A 68 1.55 -6.18 -10.73
CA PHE A 68 0.41 -5.34 -11.06
C PHE A 68 0.88 -4.00 -11.62
N GLU A 69 0.50 -3.71 -12.86
CA GLU A 69 0.67 -2.38 -13.44
C GLU A 69 -0.18 -1.39 -12.64
N VAL A 70 0.45 -0.47 -11.92
CA VAL A 70 -0.23 0.68 -11.31
C VAL A 70 -0.09 1.85 -12.27
N TRP A 71 -1.22 2.44 -12.66
CA TRP A 71 -1.24 3.61 -13.52
C TRP A 71 -1.49 4.87 -12.69
N PHE A 72 -0.87 5.96 -13.08
CA PHE A 72 -1.12 7.27 -12.49
C PHE A 72 -1.90 8.13 -13.47
N ALA A 73 -2.90 8.83 -12.98
CA ALA A 73 -3.79 9.62 -13.80
C ALA A 73 -4.25 10.89 -13.07
N ASP A 74 -4.73 11.87 -13.84
CA ASP A 74 -5.54 12.96 -13.32
C ASP A 74 -7.01 12.61 -13.50
N MET A 75 -7.73 12.49 -12.40
CA MET A 75 -9.17 12.31 -12.43
C MET A 75 -9.86 13.67 -12.42
N THR A 76 -10.74 13.90 -13.40
CA THR A 76 -11.59 15.09 -13.48
C THR A 76 -13.04 14.66 -13.38
N ILE A 77 -13.76 15.21 -12.41
CA ILE A 77 -15.20 15.00 -12.24
C ILE A 77 -15.93 16.23 -12.75
N HIS A 78 -16.92 16.03 -13.59
CA HIS A 78 -17.73 17.10 -14.15
C HIS A 78 -19.09 17.17 -13.43
N GLY A 79 -19.62 18.37 -13.29
CA GLY A 79 -20.99 18.65 -12.81
C GLY A 79 -21.75 19.46 -13.84
N GLU A 80 -23.02 19.79 -13.55
CA GLU A 80 -23.89 20.57 -14.46
C GLU A 80 -23.31 21.95 -14.83
N GLY A 81 -22.44 22.52 -13.97
CA GLY A 81 -21.80 23.84 -14.16
C GLY A 81 -20.34 23.79 -14.65
N GLY A 82 -19.79 22.62 -14.98
CA GLY A 82 -18.39 22.46 -15.38
C GLY A 82 -17.58 21.48 -14.52
N THR A 83 -16.27 21.71 -14.41
CA THR A 83 -15.38 20.84 -13.61
C THR A 83 -15.61 21.07 -12.11
N LEU A 84 -16.01 20.01 -11.40
CA LEU A 84 -16.23 20.03 -9.94
C LEU A 84 -14.95 19.76 -9.17
N ALA A 85 -14.15 18.78 -9.62
CA ALA A 85 -12.92 18.39 -8.97
C ALA A 85 -11.90 17.90 -9.99
N ARG A 86 -10.64 18.14 -9.69
CA ARG A 86 -9.49 17.53 -10.39
C ARG A 86 -8.50 17.10 -9.33
N GLN A 87 -8.08 15.84 -9.36
CA GLN A 87 -7.11 15.30 -8.41
C GLN A 87 -6.26 14.21 -9.04
N PRO A 88 -4.98 14.11 -8.64
CA PRO A 88 -4.14 12.98 -9.02
C PRO A 88 -4.62 11.71 -8.33
N VAL A 89 -4.58 10.61 -9.07
CA VAL A 89 -5.02 9.29 -8.61
C VAL A 89 -4.06 8.21 -9.04
N ALA A 90 -3.98 7.15 -8.24
CA ALA A 90 -3.37 5.89 -8.64
C ALA A 90 -4.48 4.88 -8.97
N ILE A 91 -4.29 4.14 -10.04
CA ILE A 91 -5.24 3.13 -10.56
C ILE A 91 -4.54 1.79 -10.46
N LYS A 92 -5.04 0.94 -9.56
CA LYS A 92 -4.50 -0.39 -9.30
C LYS A 92 -5.47 -1.45 -9.81
N PRO A 93 -5.10 -2.23 -10.83
CA PRO A 93 -5.93 -3.35 -11.27
C PRO A 93 -6.07 -4.40 -10.17
N VAL A 94 -7.27 -4.98 -10.06
CA VAL A 94 -7.58 -6.09 -9.15
C VAL A 94 -8.36 -7.15 -9.89
N ASP A 95 -7.99 -8.41 -9.71
CA ASP A 95 -8.63 -9.49 -10.46
C ASP A 95 -9.98 -9.93 -9.86
N ILE A 96 -10.18 -9.66 -8.57
CA ILE A 96 -11.31 -10.19 -7.81
C ILE A 96 -12.02 -9.08 -7.03
N PRO A 97 -13.34 -8.84 -7.24
CA PRO A 97 -14.10 -7.82 -6.52
C PRO A 97 -14.03 -7.92 -4.98
N ARG A 98 -13.84 -9.14 -4.47
CA ARG A 98 -13.69 -9.37 -3.02
C ARG A 98 -12.41 -8.73 -2.48
N LEU A 99 -11.30 -8.81 -3.21
CA LEU A 99 -10.03 -8.19 -2.79
C LEU A 99 -10.14 -6.67 -2.79
N ALA A 100 -10.77 -6.09 -3.82
CA ALA A 100 -11.04 -4.65 -3.88
C ALA A 100 -11.88 -4.17 -2.68
N THR A 101 -12.92 -4.92 -2.33
CA THR A 101 -13.76 -4.63 -1.15
C THR A 101 -12.96 -4.74 0.15
N GLN A 102 -12.09 -5.73 0.26
CA GLN A 102 -11.24 -5.95 1.44
C GLN A 102 -10.25 -4.80 1.59
N GLU A 103 -9.55 -4.41 0.53
CA GLU A 103 -8.58 -3.32 0.53
C GLU A 103 -9.23 -1.99 0.96
N LEU A 104 -10.41 -1.65 0.39
CA LEU A 104 -11.14 -0.47 0.83
C LEU A 104 -11.43 -0.49 2.33
N ARG A 105 -11.96 -1.60 2.85
CA ARG A 105 -12.33 -1.71 4.27
C ARG A 105 -11.12 -1.60 5.17
N THR A 106 -10.02 -2.26 4.79
CA THR A 106 -8.77 -2.21 5.54
C THR A 106 -8.18 -0.81 5.53
N ALA A 107 -8.11 -0.13 4.37
CA ALA A 107 -7.64 1.25 4.29
C ALA A 107 -8.50 2.20 5.12
N THR A 108 -9.82 2.07 5.03
CA THR A 108 -10.76 2.91 5.81
C THR A 108 -10.59 2.68 7.31
N ASP A 109 -10.46 1.43 7.76
CA ASP A 109 -10.28 1.13 9.19
C ASP A 109 -8.93 1.66 9.70
N ILE A 110 -7.83 1.43 8.97
CA ILE A 110 -6.51 1.94 9.34
C ILE A 110 -6.52 3.46 9.40
N ASN A 111 -6.99 4.14 8.36
CA ASN A 111 -6.97 5.61 8.29
C ASN A 111 -7.94 6.28 9.27
N SER A 112 -9.01 5.58 9.71
CA SER A 112 -9.91 6.09 10.75
C SER A 112 -9.27 6.14 12.14
N HIS A 113 -8.26 5.30 12.40
CA HIS A 113 -7.54 5.24 13.66
C HIS A 113 -6.21 6.01 13.62
N ASP A 114 -5.66 6.25 12.42
CA ASP A 114 -4.41 6.99 12.25
C ASP A 114 -4.63 8.29 11.47
N GLN A 115 -4.59 9.41 12.19
CA GLN A 115 -4.71 10.74 11.61
C GLN A 115 -3.60 11.07 10.57
N ARG A 116 -2.51 10.30 10.56
CA ARG A 116 -1.38 10.46 9.64
C ARG A 116 -1.61 9.82 8.28
N ARG A 117 -2.76 9.15 8.10
CA ARG A 117 -3.11 8.46 6.84
C ARG A 117 -2.01 7.48 6.40
N LEU A 118 -1.75 6.46 7.20
CA LEU A 118 -0.72 5.46 6.93
C LEU A 118 -0.85 4.79 5.55
N THR A 119 -2.08 4.66 5.04
CA THR A 119 -2.36 4.06 3.73
C THR A 119 -3.07 5.04 2.81
N PHE A 120 -2.97 4.81 1.50
CA PHE A 120 -3.74 5.56 0.52
C PHE A 120 -5.22 5.19 0.61
N GLN A 121 -6.08 6.21 0.66
CA GLN A 121 -7.52 6.01 0.75
C GLN A 121 -8.10 5.67 -0.63
N PRO A 122 -8.76 4.51 -0.81
CA PRO A 122 -9.56 4.27 -1.99
C PRO A 122 -10.72 5.26 -2.08
N ILE A 123 -10.85 5.90 -3.24
CA ILE A 123 -11.90 6.88 -3.54
C ILE A 123 -12.92 6.36 -4.54
N GLY A 124 -12.64 5.21 -5.14
CA GLY A 124 -13.55 4.61 -6.09
C GLY A 124 -13.03 3.33 -6.72
N PHE A 125 -13.82 2.82 -7.64
CA PHE A 125 -13.54 1.62 -8.42
C PHE A 125 -13.95 1.85 -9.86
N ALA A 126 -13.14 1.38 -10.81
CA ALA A 126 -13.48 1.44 -12.23
C ALA A 126 -13.32 0.08 -12.89
N ASN A 127 -14.18 -0.23 -13.84
CA ASN A 127 -13.98 -1.35 -14.75
C ASN A 127 -13.46 -0.78 -16.09
N ILE A 128 -12.15 -0.84 -16.30
CA ILE A 128 -11.46 -0.18 -17.40
C ILE A 128 -11.32 -1.15 -18.57
N GLY A 129 -11.84 -0.75 -19.74
CA GLY A 129 -11.68 -1.50 -20.98
C GLY A 129 -10.26 -1.41 -21.51
N LYS A 130 -9.74 -2.53 -22.01
CA LYS A 130 -8.45 -2.63 -22.70
C LYS A 130 -8.63 -2.64 -24.19
N SER A 131 -7.59 -2.31 -24.94
CA SER A 131 -7.57 -2.33 -26.42
C SER A 131 -7.84 -3.73 -27.01
N ASP A 132 -7.64 -4.80 -26.24
CA ASP A 132 -7.92 -6.19 -26.62
C ASP A 132 -9.39 -6.62 -26.38
N GLY A 133 -10.25 -5.69 -26.02
CA GLY A 133 -11.68 -5.92 -25.74
C GLY A 133 -11.98 -6.52 -24.37
N ARG A 134 -10.96 -6.80 -23.55
CA ARG A 134 -11.14 -7.19 -22.13
C ARG A 134 -11.32 -5.96 -21.26
N SER A 135 -11.90 -6.13 -20.09
CA SER A 135 -11.96 -5.08 -19.07
C SER A 135 -11.35 -5.60 -17.77
N LYS A 136 -10.83 -4.68 -16.97
CA LYS A 136 -10.22 -5.00 -15.69
C LYS A 136 -10.76 -4.10 -14.59
N LEU A 137 -11.29 -4.73 -13.52
CA LEU A 137 -11.66 -4.01 -12.31
C LEU A 137 -10.39 -3.39 -11.71
N SER A 138 -10.49 -2.13 -11.31
CA SER A 138 -9.38 -1.39 -10.72
C SER A 138 -9.87 -0.61 -9.50
N ILE A 139 -9.01 -0.51 -8.49
CA ILE A 139 -9.19 0.39 -7.36
C ILE A 139 -8.59 1.74 -7.77
N ILE A 140 -9.30 2.82 -7.48
CA ILE A 140 -8.81 4.18 -7.63
C ILE A 140 -8.55 4.72 -6.23
N THR A 141 -7.30 5.09 -5.97
CA THR A 141 -6.87 5.67 -4.70
C THR A 141 -6.43 7.12 -4.90
N GLU A 142 -6.54 7.91 -3.85
CA GLU A 142 -5.83 9.19 -3.80
C GLU A 142 -4.34 8.95 -4.10
N PHE A 143 -3.74 9.87 -4.84
CA PHE A 143 -2.30 9.90 -5.05
C PHE A 143 -1.76 11.24 -4.56
N GLU A 144 -0.80 11.18 -3.65
CA GLU A 144 -0.11 12.35 -3.12
C GLU A 144 1.20 12.55 -3.87
N GLU A 145 1.35 13.70 -4.53
CA GLU A 145 2.59 14.05 -5.22
C GLU A 145 3.74 14.19 -4.21
N GLY A 146 4.90 13.65 -4.57
CA GLY A 146 6.09 13.65 -3.71
C GLY A 146 6.20 12.45 -2.77
N VAL A 147 5.21 11.55 -2.75
CA VAL A 147 5.39 10.24 -2.10
C VAL A 147 6.45 9.45 -2.85
N THR A 148 7.43 8.98 -2.10
CA THR A 148 8.57 8.23 -2.66
C THR A 148 8.68 6.87 -1.98
N SER A 149 8.73 5.79 -2.76
CA SER A 149 8.94 4.44 -2.22
C SER A 149 10.38 4.28 -1.74
N PHE A 150 10.59 3.45 -0.72
CA PHE A 150 11.94 3.13 -0.26
C PHE A 150 12.72 2.33 -1.29
N ASP A 151 12.06 1.58 -2.14
CA ASP A 151 12.68 0.91 -3.28
C ASP A 151 13.44 1.91 -4.18
N ASN A 152 12.82 3.04 -4.51
CA ASN A 152 13.46 4.10 -5.29
C ASN A 152 14.67 4.73 -4.60
N ILE A 153 14.72 4.75 -3.25
CA ILE A 153 15.84 5.35 -2.51
C ILE A 153 16.98 4.34 -2.35
N LEU A 154 16.63 3.09 -2.04
CA LEU A 154 17.62 2.09 -1.67
C LEU A 154 18.23 1.40 -2.90
N TYR A 155 17.51 1.38 -4.04
CA TYR A 155 17.91 0.60 -5.22
C TYR A 155 17.97 1.40 -6.53
N LYS A 156 17.68 2.71 -6.53
CA LYS A 156 17.59 3.51 -7.77
C LYS A 156 18.90 3.58 -8.52
N ASP A 157 20.01 3.75 -7.80
CA ASP A 157 21.36 3.78 -8.37
C ASP A 157 22.10 2.51 -7.94
N ARG A 158 21.86 1.42 -8.68
CA ARG A 158 22.47 0.10 -8.38
C ARG A 158 24.01 0.11 -8.40
N GLU A 159 24.62 1.12 -9.00
CA GLU A 159 26.08 1.28 -9.04
C GLU A 159 26.65 1.92 -7.77
N GLU A 160 25.86 2.74 -7.06
CA GLU A 160 26.27 3.40 -5.83
C GLU A 160 25.47 2.86 -4.63
N LYS A 161 26.18 2.49 -3.57
CA LYS A 161 25.50 2.14 -2.30
C LYS A 161 24.80 3.37 -1.74
N PRO A 162 23.54 3.24 -1.27
CA PRO A 162 22.88 4.36 -0.61
C PRO A 162 23.68 4.80 0.62
N ASN A 163 23.60 6.10 0.93
CA ASN A 163 24.25 6.66 2.12
C ASN A 163 23.71 5.97 3.39
N GLU A 164 24.60 5.65 4.32
CA GLU A 164 24.25 4.94 5.58
C GLU A 164 23.14 5.66 6.38
N ASN A 165 23.17 7.00 6.42
CA ASN A 165 22.12 7.79 7.08
C ASN A 165 20.76 7.66 6.37
N THR A 166 20.78 7.56 5.05
CA THR A 166 19.55 7.34 4.25
C THR A 166 18.96 5.97 4.54
N VAL A 167 19.81 4.93 4.61
CA VAL A 167 19.40 3.58 4.98
C VAL A 167 18.82 3.55 6.39
N ALA A 168 19.54 4.11 7.37
CA ALA A 168 19.10 4.17 8.75
C ALA A 168 17.75 4.90 8.90
N TRP A 169 17.58 6.02 8.21
CA TRP A 169 16.34 6.77 8.19
C TRP A 169 15.19 5.97 7.56
N ALA A 170 15.42 5.31 6.42
CA ALA A 170 14.41 4.48 5.75
C ALA A 170 13.94 3.32 6.63
N LEU A 171 14.88 2.64 7.30
CA LEU A 171 14.59 1.58 8.26
C LEU A 171 13.72 2.08 9.44
N GLY A 172 14.08 3.22 10.03
CA GLY A 172 13.31 3.83 11.12
C GLY A 172 11.92 4.27 10.69
N CYS A 173 11.77 4.75 9.46
CA CYS A 173 10.47 5.11 8.90
C CYS A 173 9.61 3.86 8.64
N ALA A 174 10.18 2.81 8.08
CA ALA A 174 9.48 1.54 7.89
C ALA A 174 9.08 0.89 9.22
N ALA A 175 9.97 0.89 10.23
CA ALA A 175 9.64 0.41 11.56
C ALA A 175 8.41 1.14 12.14
N ARG A 176 8.35 2.48 12.03
CA ARG A 176 7.19 3.27 12.48
C ARG A 176 5.91 2.90 11.76
N GLY A 177 5.95 2.69 10.43
CA GLY A 177 4.80 2.25 9.65
C GLY A 177 4.27 0.91 10.15
N LEU A 178 5.15 -0.04 10.39
CA LEU A 178 4.80 -1.37 10.87
C LEU A 178 4.28 -1.35 12.32
N ILE A 179 4.87 -0.53 13.20
CA ILE A 179 4.41 -0.32 14.58
C ILE A 179 2.96 0.18 14.59
N ILE A 180 2.63 1.16 13.75
CA ILE A 180 1.26 1.68 13.65
C ILE A 180 0.32 0.59 13.15
N LEU A 181 0.69 -0.12 12.09
CA LEU A 181 -0.12 -1.18 11.50
C LEU A 181 -0.40 -2.32 12.51
N HIS A 182 0.64 -2.85 13.15
CA HIS A 182 0.53 -3.90 14.15
C HIS A 182 -0.16 -3.43 15.43
N GLY A 183 0.02 -2.16 15.83
CA GLY A 183 -0.71 -1.54 16.92
C GLY A 183 -2.22 -1.51 16.72
N LEU A 184 -2.67 -1.39 15.46
CA LEU A 184 -4.06 -1.50 15.05
C LEU A 184 -4.53 -2.97 14.90
N GLY A 185 -3.62 -3.92 15.07
CA GLY A 185 -3.88 -5.36 14.97
C GLY A 185 -3.89 -5.92 13.55
N TYR A 186 -3.29 -5.21 12.60
CA TYR A 186 -3.18 -5.68 11.22
C TYR A 186 -1.82 -6.34 10.94
N GLU A 187 -1.84 -7.55 10.40
CA GLU A 187 -0.75 -8.17 9.66
C GLU A 187 -0.80 -7.63 8.21
N HIS A 188 0.35 -7.26 7.65
CA HIS A 188 0.42 -6.83 6.25
C HIS A 188 0.41 -8.01 5.27
N GLY A 189 1.19 -9.05 5.58
CA GLY A 189 1.34 -10.25 4.76
C GLY A 189 2.33 -10.14 3.61
N ASP A 190 2.72 -8.90 3.22
CA ASP A 190 3.72 -8.62 2.19
C ASP A 190 4.44 -7.30 2.45
N TYR A 191 4.94 -7.10 3.68
CA TYR A 191 5.62 -5.88 4.08
C TYR A 191 7.05 -5.85 3.55
N GLN A 192 7.23 -5.32 2.36
CA GLN A 192 8.51 -5.24 1.64
C GLN A 192 8.92 -3.78 1.41
N VAL A 193 10.19 -3.55 1.07
CA VAL A 193 10.73 -2.22 0.74
C VAL A 193 9.89 -1.52 -0.34
N GLN A 194 9.48 -2.24 -1.37
CA GLN A 194 8.66 -1.70 -2.46
C GLN A 194 7.24 -1.31 -2.05
N ASN A 195 6.71 -1.90 -0.98
CA ASN A 195 5.38 -1.63 -0.45
C ASN A 195 5.40 -0.56 0.65
N THR A 196 6.57 0.01 0.92
CA THR A 196 6.78 1.06 1.91
C THR A 196 7.26 2.35 1.24
N ALA A 197 6.80 3.48 1.75
CA ALA A 197 7.10 4.80 1.21
C ALA A 197 7.09 5.85 2.32
N TYR A 198 7.36 7.08 1.94
CA TYR A 198 7.18 8.25 2.79
C TYR A 198 6.58 9.41 1.98
N ASP A 199 5.86 10.27 2.65
CA ASP A 199 5.31 11.50 2.08
C ASP A 199 6.26 12.69 2.21
N THR A 200 5.85 13.84 1.70
CA THR A 200 6.61 15.09 1.77
C THR A 200 6.87 15.57 3.21
N GLY A 201 6.06 15.11 4.17
CA GLY A 201 6.24 15.36 5.61
C GLY A 201 7.11 14.30 6.29
N LEU A 202 7.77 13.41 5.53
CA LEU A 202 8.62 12.32 6.01
C LEU A 202 7.86 11.33 6.90
N GLN A 203 6.53 11.21 6.72
CA GLN A 203 5.71 10.23 7.43
C GLN A 203 5.68 8.91 6.65
N PRO A 204 5.64 7.75 7.34
CA PRO A 204 5.54 6.47 6.68
C PRO A 204 4.22 6.33 5.91
N ARG A 205 4.31 5.72 4.74
CA ARG A 205 3.18 5.32 3.90
C ARG A 205 3.31 3.85 3.54
N ILE A 206 2.19 3.15 3.48
CA ILE A 206 2.11 1.78 2.98
C ILE A 206 1.34 1.80 1.66
N ILE A 207 1.98 1.30 0.60
CA ILE A 207 1.48 1.43 -0.78
C ILE A 207 0.45 0.34 -1.09
N ASP A 208 0.71 -0.90 -0.67
CA ASP A 208 -0.14 -2.05 -0.95
C ASP A 208 -0.57 -2.75 0.34
N ILE A 209 -1.87 -2.75 0.60
CA ILE A 209 -2.49 -3.39 1.76
C ILE A 209 -3.51 -4.48 1.38
N THR A 210 -3.46 -4.95 0.14
CA THR A 210 -4.45 -5.94 -0.38
C THR A 210 -4.44 -7.23 0.44
N GLY A 211 -3.26 -7.64 0.93
CA GLY A 211 -3.08 -8.83 1.77
C GLY A 211 -3.34 -8.62 3.26
N ALA A 212 -3.51 -7.37 3.70
CA ALA A 212 -3.56 -7.05 5.13
C ALA A 212 -4.80 -7.66 5.81
N ILE A 213 -4.57 -8.32 6.93
CA ILE A 213 -5.60 -9.04 7.71
C ILE A 213 -5.55 -8.57 9.16
N LYS A 214 -6.73 -8.25 9.74
CA LYS A 214 -6.82 -7.90 11.17
C LYS A 214 -6.64 -9.13 12.05
N ARG A 215 -5.48 -9.20 12.72
CA ARG A 215 -5.10 -10.36 13.52
C ARG A 215 -4.09 -9.94 14.61
N TYR A 216 -4.47 -10.09 15.89
CA TYR A 216 -3.56 -9.84 17.00
C TYR A 216 -2.74 -11.11 17.33
N ASP A 217 -1.79 -11.44 16.48
CA ASP A 217 -0.99 -12.65 16.58
C ASP A 217 0.50 -12.35 16.39
N PRO A 218 1.36 -12.53 17.43
CA PRO A 218 2.79 -12.30 17.32
C PRO A 218 3.49 -13.10 16.23
N LEU A 219 3.05 -14.32 15.94
CA LEU A 219 3.64 -15.15 14.87
C LEU A 219 3.37 -14.53 13.49
N SER A 220 2.16 -14.06 13.26
CA SER A 220 1.80 -13.35 12.01
C SER A 220 2.62 -12.08 11.84
N PHE A 221 2.74 -11.28 12.89
CA PHE A 221 3.54 -10.04 12.86
C PHE A 221 5.04 -10.33 12.64
N SER A 222 5.51 -11.48 13.11
CA SER A 222 6.89 -11.91 12.82
C SER A 222 7.13 -12.16 11.34
N GLY A 223 6.10 -12.54 10.59
CA GLY A 223 6.15 -12.71 9.14
C GLY A 223 6.51 -11.39 8.44
N ASP A 224 5.81 -10.31 8.78
CA ASP A 224 6.06 -8.99 8.20
C ASP A 224 7.48 -8.48 8.48
N LEU A 225 7.96 -8.66 9.72
CA LEU A 225 9.33 -8.29 10.08
C LEU A 225 10.36 -9.05 9.23
N LYS A 226 10.20 -10.38 9.08
CA LYS A 226 11.10 -11.22 8.27
C LYS A 226 11.06 -10.84 6.80
N ILE A 227 9.87 -10.62 6.25
CA ILE A 227 9.68 -10.22 4.85
C ILE A 227 10.41 -8.90 4.60
N TYR A 228 10.26 -7.90 5.51
CA TYR A 228 10.91 -6.62 5.37
C TYR A 228 12.45 -6.76 5.40
N ILE A 229 13.00 -7.44 6.42
CA ILE A 229 14.44 -7.65 6.52
C ILE A 229 14.97 -8.40 5.29
N GLY A 230 14.26 -9.43 4.84
CA GLY A 230 14.62 -10.19 3.64
C GLY A 230 14.60 -9.35 2.35
N SER A 231 13.70 -8.36 2.27
CA SER A 231 13.60 -7.44 1.13
C SER A 231 14.71 -6.37 1.08
N LEU A 232 15.52 -6.24 2.13
CA LEU A 232 16.71 -5.37 2.15
C LEU A 232 17.90 -5.94 1.37
N SER A 233 17.77 -7.12 0.80
CA SER A 233 18.77 -7.69 -0.12
C SER A 233 18.36 -7.37 -1.56
N ASP A 234 19.29 -6.77 -2.31
CA ASP A 234 19.09 -6.52 -3.74
C ASP A 234 18.83 -7.85 -4.48
N PHE A 235 17.74 -7.88 -5.23
CA PHE A 235 17.27 -9.10 -5.91
C PHE A 235 18.29 -9.63 -6.94
N ASP A 236 18.96 -8.74 -7.65
CA ASP A 236 19.88 -9.08 -8.74
C ASP A 236 21.27 -9.45 -8.20
N THR A 237 21.78 -8.64 -7.26
CA THR A 237 23.15 -8.80 -6.73
C THR A 237 23.20 -9.66 -5.48
N ARG A 238 22.06 -9.89 -4.82
CA ARG A 238 21.92 -10.55 -3.51
C ARG A 238 22.79 -9.92 -2.41
N LYS A 239 23.17 -8.66 -2.58
CA LYS A 239 23.91 -7.91 -1.57
C LYS A 239 22.93 -7.15 -0.69
N PRO A 240 23.07 -7.22 0.63
CA PRO A 240 22.25 -6.42 1.52
C PRO A 240 22.58 -4.92 1.36
N VAL A 241 21.54 -4.09 1.30
CA VAL A 241 21.68 -2.62 1.27
C VAL A 241 21.84 -2.05 2.68
N ALA A 242 21.46 -2.81 3.71
CA ALA A 242 21.60 -2.47 5.11
C ALA A 242 22.54 -3.43 5.82
N SER A 243 23.32 -2.93 6.79
CA SER A 243 24.09 -3.79 7.67
C SER A 243 23.21 -4.40 8.77
N LYS A 244 23.72 -5.45 9.43
CA LYS A 244 23.06 -6.04 10.58
C LYS A 244 22.82 -5.00 11.68
N GLU A 245 23.82 -4.20 12.01
CA GLU A 245 23.74 -3.17 13.03
C GLU A 245 22.65 -2.16 12.69
N GLN A 246 22.54 -1.73 11.44
CA GLN A 246 21.49 -0.82 11.01
C GLN A 246 20.09 -1.44 11.17
N VAL A 247 19.92 -2.73 10.84
CA VAL A 247 18.65 -3.45 11.05
C VAL A 247 18.31 -3.55 12.54
N LEU A 248 19.31 -3.89 13.36
CA LEU A 248 19.11 -4.00 14.81
C LEU A 248 18.73 -2.65 15.43
N ASP A 249 19.49 -1.60 15.12
CA ASP A 249 19.35 -0.31 15.82
C ASP A 249 18.21 0.54 15.26
N CYS A 250 17.96 0.49 13.93
CA CYS A 250 17.03 1.38 13.27
C CYS A 250 15.66 0.75 12.96
N PHE A 251 15.57 -0.58 12.92
CA PHE A 251 14.31 -1.28 12.63
C PHE A 251 13.80 -2.10 13.82
N LEU A 252 14.61 -3.04 14.35
CA LEU A 252 14.16 -3.93 15.41
C LEU A 252 14.11 -3.28 16.79
N ALA A 253 15.07 -2.41 17.16
CA ALA A 253 15.07 -1.76 18.47
C ALA A 253 13.87 -0.82 18.65
N PRO A 254 13.52 0.10 17.73
CA PRO A 254 12.30 0.90 17.83
C PRO A 254 11.03 0.06 17.90
N TYR A 255 10.96 -1.03 17.13
CA TYR A 255 9.82 -1.95 17.19
C TYR A 255 9.72 -2.63 18.57
N ARG A 256 10.84 -3.08 19.11
CA ARG A 256 10.92 -3.70 20.45
C ARG A 256 10.43 -2.77 21.57
N GLU A 257 10.79 -1.50 21.50
CA GLU A 257 10.37 -0.48 22.48
C GLU A 257 8.87 -0.29 22.51
N GLU A 258 8.18 -0.45 21.38
CA GLU A 258 6.74 -0.26 21.26
C GLU A 258 5.89 -1.52 21.55
N ILE A 259 6.52 -2.67 21.77
CA ILE A 259 5.81 -3.91 22.13
C ILE A 259 4.83 -3.73 23.30
N PRO A 260 5.16 -3.00 24.41
CA PRO A 260 4.21 -2.79 25.50
C PRO A 260 2.94 -2.06 25.08
N ASN A 261 3.05 -1.15 24.11
CA ASN A 261 1.94 -0.35 23.60
C ASN A 261 1.08 -1.15 22.61
N MET A 262 1.72 -1.95 21.75
CA MET A 262 1.04 -2.78 20.77
C MET A 262 0.34 -4.00 21.40
N PHE A 263 0.94 -4.61 22.42
CA PHE A 263 0.44 -5.83 23.05
C PHE A 263 0.08 -5.61 24.52
N PRO A 264 -1.17 -5.31 24.85
CA PRO A 264 -1.59 -5.08 26.26
C PRO A 264 -1.50 -6.35 27.12
N ARG A 265 -1.59 -7.56 26.51
CA ARG A 265 -1.55 -8.84 27.23
C ARG A 265 -0.12 -9.32 27.45
N GLY A 266 0.25 -9.60 28.70
CA GLY A 266 1.63 -9.93 29.08
C GLY A 266 2.22 -11.20 28.43
N HIS A 267 1.40 -12.20 28.07
CA HIS A 267 1.89 -13.40 27.36
C HIS A 267 2.28 -13.07 25.91
N LEU A 268 1.47 -12.27 25.20
CA LEU A 268 1.78 -11.81 23.83
C LEU A 268 3.04 -10.95 23.78
N ARG A 269 3.26 -10.10 24.82
CA ARG A 269 4.50 -9.33 24.94
C ARG A 269 5.71 -10.25 25.04
N ARG A 270 5.67 -11.25 25.95
CA ARG A 270 6.79 -12.18 26.12
C ARG A 270 7.10 -12.95 24.85
N GLU A 271 6.05 -13.40 24.15
CA GLU A 271 6.19 -14.08 22.87
C GLU A 271 6.84 -13.16 21.83
N MET A 272 6.37 -11.92 21.70
CA MET A 272 6.93 -10.97 20.73
C MET A 272 8.37 -10.58 21.05
N TYR A 273 8.74 -10.41 22.33
CA TYR A 273 10.13 -10.20 22.73
C TYR A 273 11.02 -11.37 22.32
N GLY A 274 10.57 -12.61 22.54
CA GLY A 274 11.31 -13.81 22.13
C GLY A 274 11.49 -13.88 20.59
N ILE A 275 10.48 -13.47 19.84
CA ILE A 275 10.55 -13.37 18.38
C ILE A 275 11.61 -12.34 17.94
N ILE A 276 11.58 -11.13 18.53
CA ILE A 276 12.56 -10.08 18.20
C ILE A 276 13.99 -10.52 18.55
N ASP A 277 14.18 -11.14 19.72
CA ASP A 277 15.50 -11.64 20.14
C ASP A 277 16.01 -12.74 19.19
N CYS A 278 15.12 -13.62 18.72
CA CYS A 278 15.46 -14.62 17.70
C CYS A 278 15.83 -13.97 16.35
N MET A 279 15.05 -12.97 15.89
CA MET A 279 15.35 -12.26 14.66
C MET A 279 16.68 -11.52 14.72
N ALA A 280 16.96 -10.84 15.84
CA ALA A 280 18.22 -10.16 16.04
C ALA A 280 19.42 -11.14 15.94
N ALA A 281 19.27 -12.35 16.48
CA ALA A 281 20.30 -13.39 16.38
C ALA A 281 20.49 -13.92 14.96
N THR A 282 19.41 -13.97 14.16
CA THR A 282 19.41 -14.57 12.80
C THR A 282 19.39 -13.53 11.66
N THR A 283 19.60 -12.25 11.96
CA THR A 283 19.53 -11.17 10.95
C THR A 283 20.51 -11.40 9.79
N ASP A 284 21.72 -11.87 10.05
CA ASP A 284 22.70 -12.16 8.99
C ASP A 284 22.21 -13.26 8.03
N ASP A 285 21.56 -14.29 8.56
CA ASP A 285 21.00 -15.38 7.77
C ASP A 285 19.80 -14.89 6.89
N ILE A 286 19.04 -13.92 7.40
CA ILE A 286 17.89 -13.33 6.67
C ILE A 286 18.41 -12.39 5.58
N LEU A 287 19.40 -11.55 5.87
CA LEU A 287 20.00 -10.60 4.92
C LEU A 287 20.80 -11.30 3.81
N SER A 288 21.35 -12.47 4.10
CA SER A 288 22.18 -13.22 3.14
C SER A 288 21.61 -14.64 2.97
N PRO A 289 20.40 -14.81 2.42
CA PRO A 289 19.85 -16.14 2.24
C PRO A 289 20.78 -16.93 1.32
N SER A 290 21.51 -17.88 1.90
CA SER A 290 22.29 -18.84 1.15
C SER A 290 21.39 -19.52 0.12
N GLY A 291 21.78 -19.48 -1.18
CA GLY A 291 20.97 -19.81 -2.35
C GLY A 291 20.51 -21.27 -2.50
N ASN A 292 20.16 -21.95 -1.40
CA ASN A 292 19.90 -23.39 -1.37
C ASN A 292 18.45 -23.81 -1.04
N ASN A 293 17.48 -22.91 -1.02
CA ASN A 293 16.09 -23.34 -0.78
C ASN A 293 15.08 -22.73 -1.78
N ARG A 294 15.29 -22.99 -3.09
CA ARG A 294 14.20 -23.00 -4.07
C ARG A 294 14.30 -24.29 -4.86
N SER A 295 13.76 -25.37 -4.29
CA SER A 295 13.36 -26.57 -5.04
C SER A 295 11.84 -26.58 -5.19
#